data_f13d2802ec00d7f41524b4eb7b8c2c83
#
_entry.id   f13d2802ec00d7f41524b4eb7b8c2c83
#
_cell.length_a   1.000
_cell.length_b   1.000
_cell.length_c   1.000
_cell.angle_alpha   90.00
_cell.angle_beta   90.00
_cell.angle_gamma   90.00
#
_symmetry.space_group_name_H-M   'P 1'
#
loop_
_entity.id
_entity.type
_entity.pdbx_description
1 polymer ?
#
loop_
_entity_poly.entity_id
_entity_poly.type
_entity_poly.pdbx_seq_one_letter_code
_entity_poly.pdbx_strand_id
1 'polypeptide(L)'
;MEPAALIHLLDEYFTKFDELAVAHGMEKLKTIGDAYMCVGGLPETNRTHPIDACFMGLAMQAFAEQMKRQRDKFRLPSLELRVGVHTGPVMSGIVGKHKFTYDIWGDAVNIASRLETNGTPGRVNVSESTHHRVKELFVTEARGTIDAKNKGQLAMFFVNRIKPEFSADAEGRVPDERFQSRRSGVASASSQWPTIPAATS
;
A
#
# COMPACT_ATOMS: atom_id res chain seq x y z
N MET A 1 0.77 5.86 -27.04
CA MET A 1 1.58 6.92 -26.37
C MET A 1 3.02 6.74 -26.83
N GLU A 2 3.70 7.82 -27.19
CA GLU A 2 5.13 7.79 -27.49
C GLU A 2 5.94 7.35 -26.27
N PRO A 3 7.01 6.54 -26.42
CA PRO A 3 7.78 6.00 -25.30
C PRO A 3 8.32 7.09 -24.35
N ALA A 4 8.83 8.19 -24.90
CA ALA A 4 9.32 9.31 -24.09
C ALA A 4 8.20 9.94 -23.23
N ALA A 5 7.01 10.13 -23.79
CA ALA A 5 5.87 10.65 -23.08
C ALA A 5 5.40 9.72 -21.96
N LEU A 6 5.51 8.39 -22.15
CA LEU A 6 5.20 7.41 -21.10
C LEU A 6 6.21 7.51 -19.95
N ILE A 7 7.50 7.63 -20.25
CA ILE A 7 8.54 7.76 -19.21
C ILE A 7 8.33 9.03 -18.39
N HIS A 8 8.05 10.18 -19.02
CA HIS A 8 7.75 11.41 -18.30
C HIS A 8 6.51 11.30 -17.42
N LEU A 9 5.47 10.63 -17.91
CA LEU A 9 4.25 10.42 -17.14
C LEU A 9 4.49 9.50 -15.93
N LEU A 10 5.24 8.41 -16.09
CA LEU A 10 5.64 7.54 -14.99
C LEU A 10 6.49 8.27 -13.96
N ASP A 11 7.42 9.12 -14.40
CA ASP A 11 8.26 9.93 -13.53
C ASP A 11 7.43 10.89 -12.66
N GLU A 12 6.42 11.55 -13.27
CA GLU A 12 5.48 12.42 -12.56
C GLU A 12 4.69 11.65 -11.46
N TYR A 13 4.22 10.42 -11.78
CA TYR A 13 3.51 9.58 -10.82
C TYR A 13 4.46 9.08 -9.72
N PHE A 14 5.65 8.60 -10.07
CA PHE A 14 6.59 8.04 -9.10
C PHE A 14 7.17 9.11 -8.18
N THR A 15 7.44 10.31 -8.69
CA THR A 15 7.83 11.46 -7.87
C THR A 15 6.76 11.76 -6.81
N LYS A 16 5.48 11.78 -7.21
CA LYS A 16 4.40 11.98 -6.25
C LYS A 16 4.27 10.83 -5.25
N PHE A 17 4.50 9.60 -5.70
CA PHE A 17 4.46 8.44 -4.81
C PHE A 17 5.63 8.44 -3.81
N ASP A 18 6.80 8.96 -4.17
CA ASP A 18 7.91 9.18 -3.26
C ASP A 18 7.54 10.18 -2.15
N GLU A 19 6.90 11.31 -2.50
CA GLU A 19 6.39 12.26 -1.52
C GLU A 19 5.36 11.63 -0.57
N LEU A 20 4.42 10.84 -1.12
CA LEU A 20 3.41 10.15 -0.34
C LEU A 20 4.03 9.08 0.56
N ALA A 21 5.05 8.34 0.10
CA ALA A 21 5.75 7.35 0.90
C ALA A 21 6.36 8.01 2.14
N VAL A 22 7.09 9.12 1.97
CA VAL A 22 7.65 9.88 3.09
C VAL A 22 6.56 10.39 4.02
N ALA A 23 5.48 10.98 3.49
CA ALA A 23 4.39 11.53 4.29
C ALA A 23 3.66 10.47 5.14
N HIS A 24 3.62 9.22 4.68
CA HIS A 24 2.96 8.11 5.36
C HIS A 24 3.93 7.15 6.09
N GLY A 25 5.22 7.50 6.22
CA GLY A 25 6.20 6.66 6.90
C GLY A 25 6.44 5.31 6.23
N MET A 26 6.35 5.29 4.90
CA MET A 26 6.63 4.13 4.07
C MET A 26 8.01 4.26 3.43
N GLU A 27 8.73 3.15 3.33
CA GLU A 27 10.03 3.07 2.67
C GLU A 27 9.86 2.64 1.21
N LYS A 28 10.33 3.45 0.27
CA LYS A 28 10.42 3.05 -1.14
C LYS A 28 11.51 1.99 -1.30
N LEU A 29 11.19 0.91 -1.96
CA LEU A 29 12.17 -0.14 -2.27
C LEU A 29 12.71 0.02 -3.69
N LYS A 30 11.84 -0.08 -4.68
CA LYS A 30 12.19 -0.06 -6.10
C LYS A 30 10.99 0.17 -7.00
N THR A 31 11.26 0.41 -8.27
CA THR A 31 10.29 0.27 -9.34
C THR A 31 10.57 -0.99 -10.15
N ILE A 32 9.53 -1.66 -10.64
CA ILE A 32 9.63 -2.87 -11.47
C ILE A 32 8.79 -2.59 -12.72
N GLY A 33 9.43 -2.09 -13.78
CA GLY A 33 8.72 -1.58 -14.94
C GLY A 33 7.86 -0.37 -14.56
N ASP A 34 6.56 -0.49 -14.74
CA ASP A 34 5.55 0.51 -14.37
C ASP A 34 4.97 0.33 -12.94
N ALA A 35 5.49 -0.63 -12.19
CA ALA A 35 5.05 -0.87 -10.82
C ALA A 35 5.96 -0.15 -9.80
N TYR A 36 5.33 0.50 -8.80
CA TYR A 36 5.99 1.13 -7.66
C TYR A 36 5.87 0.23 -6.42
N MET A 37 6.97 -0.07 -5.76
CA MET A 37 7.01 -0.94 -4.59
C MET A 37 7.54 -0.19 -3.37
N CYS A 38 6.76 -0.20 -2.29
CA CYS A 38 7.12 0.35 -1.00
C CYS A 38 6.72 -0.60 0.14
N VAL A 39 7.28 -0.39 1.32
CA VAL A 39 7.04 -1.19 2.52
C VAL A 39 6.90 -0.31 3.76
N GLY A 40 6.05 -0.70 4.69
CA GLY A 40 5.91 -0.05 6.00
C GLY A 40 6.43 -0.96 7.12
N GLY A 41 6.90 -0.34 8.21
CA GLY A 41 7.48 -1.06 9.34
C GLY A 41 8.93 -1.51 9.13
N LEU A 42 9.62 -0.93 8.15
CA LEU A 42 11.03 -1.09 7.84
C LEU A 42 11.61 0.28 7.42
N PRO A 43 12.91 0.53 7.67
CA PRO A 43 13.84 -0.30 8.45
C PRO A 43 13.47 -0.34 9.94
N GLU A 44 12.71 0.65 10.42
CA GLU A 44 12.23 0.71 11.81
C GLU A 44 10.86 0.04 11.93
N THR A 45 10.77 -0.90 12.87
CA THR A 45 9.51 -1.60 13.11
C THR A 45 8.48 -0.69 13.77
N ASN A 46 7.25 -0.70 13.25
CA ASN A 46 6.10 -0.05 13.87
C ASN A 46 4.85 -0.91 13.71
N ARG A 47 3.79 -0.59 14.44
CA ARG A 47 2.52 -1.34 14.41
C ARG A 47 1.46 -0.66 13.56
N THR A 48 1.70 0.57 13.14
CA THR A 48 0.73 1.36 12.35
C THR A 48 0.86 1.12 10.85
N HIS A 49 1.94 0.47 10.41
CA HIS A 49 2.24 0.27 8.99
C HIS A 49 1.08 -0.28 8.13
N PRO A 50 0.16 -1.16 8.61
CA PRO A 50 -0.97 -1.58 7.79
C PRO A 50 -1.97 -0.44 7.54
N ILE A 51 -2.17 0.42 8.55
CA ILE A 51 -3.03 1.61 8.47
C ILE A 51 -2.39 2.62 7.52
N ASP A 52 -1.10 2.87 7.69
CA ASP A 52 -0.31 3.84 6.91
C ASP A 52 -0.26 3.43 5.44
N ALA A 53 -0.05 2.14 5.15
CA ALA A 53 -0.06 1.60 3.78
C ALA A 53 -1.43 1.74 3.10
N CYS A 54 -2.53 1.46 3.81
CA CYS A 54 -3.87 1.66 3.27
C CYS A 54 -4.17 3.13 3.03
N PHE A 55 -3.75 4.00 3.95
CA PHE A 55 -3.96 5.44 3.81
C PHE A 55 -3.14 6.02 2.64
N MET A 56 -1.87 5.62 2.50
CA MET A 56 -1.06 5.96 1.34
C MET A 56 -1.72 5.47 0.03
N GLY A 57 -2.23 4.23 0.01
CA GLY A 57 -2.93 3.69 -1.16
C GLY A 57 -4.15 4.53 -1.57
N LEU A 58 -4.94 5.01 -0.60
CA LEU A 58 -6.05 5.93 -0.87
C LEU A 58 -5.56 7.29 -1.38
N ALA A 59 -4.46 7.82 -0.85
CA ALA A 59 -3.86 9.06 -1.32
C ALA A 59 -3.31 8.93 -2.76
N MET A 60 -2.69 7.80 -3.08
CA MET A 60 -2.25 7.48 -4.45
C MET A 60 -3.42 7.44 -5.43
N GLN A 61 -4.55 6.83 -5.06
CA GLN A 61 -5.76 6.79 -5.89
C GLN A 61 -6.35 8.19 -6.09
N ALA A 62 -6.41 9.00 -5.03
CA ALA A 62 -6.89 10.38 -5.12
C ALA A 62 -6.02 11.22 -6.06
N PHE A 63 -4.70 11.07 -6.01
CA PHE A 63 -3.77 11.71 -6.94
C PHE A 63 -3.99 11.23 -8.38
N ALA A 64 -4.08 9.93 -8.62
CA ALA A 64 -4.30 9.38 -9.96
C ALA A 64 -5.64 9.88 -10.57
N GLU A 65 -6.69 9.97 -9.75
CA GLU A 65 -7.98 10.53 -10.16
C GLU A 65 -7.88 12.03 -10.50
N GLN A 66 -7.14 12.80 -9.71
CA GLN A 66 -6.87 14.21 -9.99
C GLN A 66 -6.11 14.38 -11.31
N MET A 67 -5.05 13.61 -11.53
CA MET A 67 -4.28 13.59 -12.76
C MET A 67 -5.15 13.26 -13.96
N LYS A 68 -5.99 12.23 -13.86
CA LYS A 68 -6.93 11.85 -14.91
C LYS A 68 -7.85 13.02 -15.27
N ARG A 69 -8.51 13.64 -14.29
CA ARG A 69 -9.40 14.81 -14.52
C ARG A 69 -8.70 15.99 -15.17
N GLN A 70 -7.45 16.25 -14.80
CA GLN A 70 -6.66 17.33 -15.40
C GLN A 70 -6.31 17.03 -16.86
N ARG A 71 -5.82 15.81 -17.13
CA ARG A 71 -5.36 15.38 -18.45
C ARG A 71 -6.52 15.20 -19.44
N ASP A 72 -7.67 14.74 -18.98
CA ASP A 72 -8.89 14.58 -19.80
C ASP A 72 -9.35 15.92 -20.40
N LYS A 73 -9.18 17.05 -19.70
CA LYS A 73 -9.49 18.39 -20.22
C LYS A 73 -8.70 18.73 -21.50
N PHE A 74 -7.52 18.16 -21.65
CA PHE A 74 -6.63 18.36 -22.78
C PHE A 74 -6.58 17.15 -23.72
N ARG A 75 -7.43 16.15 -23.49
CA ARG A 75 -7.43 14.86 -24.22
C ARG A 75 -6.09 14.15 -24.21
N LEU A 76 -5.35 14.32 -23.11
CA LEU A 76 -4.06 13.65 -22.90
C LEU A 76 -4.27 12.30 -22.21
N PRO A 77 -3.44 11.28 -22.52
CA PRO A 77 -3.53 9.99 -21.87
C PRO A 77 -3.18 10.09 -20.39
N SER A 78 -3.89 9.33 -19.55
CA SER A 78 -3.63 9.17 -18.12
C SER A 78 -3.35 7.70 -17.80
N LEU A 79 -2.77 7.45 -16.62
CA LEU A 79 -2.55 6.09 -16.12
C LEU A 79 -3.68 5.72 -15.16
N GLU A 80 -4.16 4.50 -15.28
CA GLU A 80 -5.04 3.88 -14.30
C GLU A 80 -4.19 3.13 -13.28
N LEU A 81 -4.47 3.36 -12.00
CA LEU A 81 -3.69 2.81 -10.90
C LEU A 81 -4.44 1.67 -10.21
N ARG A 82 -3.77 0.52 -10.03
CA ARG A 82 -4.16 -0.54 -9.10
C ARG A 82 -3.23 -0.50 -7.90
N VAL A 83 -3.78 -0.75 -6.72
CA VAL A 83 -3.00 -0.82 -5.48
C VAL A 83 -3.30 -2.13 -4.78
N GLY A 84 -2.24 -2.89 -4.48
CA GLY A 84 -2.29 -4.14 -3.70
C GLY A 84 -1.54 -4.00 -2.38
N VAL A 85 -2.19 -4.28 -1.25
CA VAL A 85 -1.57 -4.19 0.08
C VAL A 85 -1.70 -5.51 0.82
N HIS A 86 -0.57 -6.03 1.29
CA HIS A 86 -0.53 -7.21 2.14
C HIS A 86 0.30 -6.95 3.39
N THR A 87 -0.14 -7.51 4.50
CA THR A 87 0.59 -7.50 5.77
C THR A 87 1.03 -8.90 6.13
N GLY A 88 2.33 -9.11 6.18
CA GLY A 88 2.94 -10.41 6.48
C GLY A 88 4.43 -10.29 6.74
N PRO A 89 5.08 -11.36 7.22
CA PRO A 89 6.51 -11.36 7.50
C PRO A 89 7.33 -11.25 6.21
N VAL A 90 8.39 -10.45 6.28
CA VAL A 90 9.40 -10.33 5.24
C VAL A 90 10.80 -10.42 5.84
N MET A 91 11.75 -10.86 5.04
CA MET A 91 13.17 -10.70 5.33
C MET A 91 13.66 -9.46 4.57
N SER A 92 14.41 -8.60 5.24
CA SER A 92 15.06 -7.45 4.61
C SER A 92 16.57 -7.60 4.67
N GLY A 93 17.26 -7.07 3.67
CA GLY A 93 18.70 -7.14 3.62
C GLY A 93 19.31 -6.31 2.50
N ILE A 94 20.63 -6.17 2.55
CA ILE A 94 21.42 -5.48 1.54
C ILE A 94 22.12 -6.54 0.69
N VAL A 95 21.96 -6.47 -0.61
CA VAL A 95 22.59 -7.38 -1.59
C VAL A 95 23.40 -6.60 -2.62
N GLY A 96 24.42 -7.26 -3.18
CA GLY A 96 25.29 -6.73 -4.21
C GLY A 96 26.74 -6.53 -3.75
N LYS A 97 27.69 -6.65 -4.69
CA LYS A 97 29.12 -6.40 -4.47
C LYS A 97 29.55 -4.99 -4.93
N HIS A 98 29.02 -4.54 -6.07
CA HIS A 98 29.40 -3.27 -6.68
C HIS A 98 28.31 -2.20 -6.53
N LYS A 99 27.05 -2.62 -6.46
CA LYS A 99 25.90 -1.76 -6.18
C LYS A 99 25.10 -2.40 -5.06
N PHE A 100 25.16 -1.79 -3.89
CA PHE A 100 24.37 -2.21 -2.75
C PHE A 100 22.90 -1.82 -2.98
N THR A 101 22.01 -2.80 -2.85
CA THR A 101 20.55 -2.59 -2.96
C THR A 101 19.88 -3.15 -1.72
N TYR A 102 19.16 -2.31 -0.98
CA TYR A 102 18.27 -2.75 0.08
C TYR A 102 17.00 -3.31 -0.56
N ASP A 103 16.61 -4.49 -0.16
CA ASP A 103 15.43 -5.17 -0.70
C ASP A 103 14.77 -6.06 0.36
N ILE A 104 13.57 -6.57 0.04
CA ILE A 104 12.81 -7.49 0.89
C ILE A 104 12.44 -8.76 0.12
N TRP A 105 12.37 -9.86 0.87
CA TRP A 105 12.01 -11.18 0.34
C TRP A 105 10.97 -11.84 1.25
N GLY A 106 10.15 -12.67 0.67
CA GLY A 106 9.18 -13.49 1.37
C GLY A 106 7.86 -13.61 0.61
N ASP A 107 7.03 -14.52 1.06
CA ASP A 107 5.70 -14.75 0.48
C ASP A 107 4.81 -13.49 0.47
N ALA A 108 5.02 -12.62 1.45
CA ALA A 108 4.26 -11.37 1.56
C ALA A 108 4.41 -10.48 0.30
N VAL A 109 5.60 -10.47 -0.32
CA VAL A 109 5.86 -9.74 -1.58
C VAL A 109 5.02 -10.31 -2.72
N ASN A 110 4.99 -11.63 -2.84
CA ASN A 110 4.23 -12.32 -3.88
C ASN A 110 2.71 -12.13 -3.70
N ILE A 111 2.23 -12.14 -2.45
CA ILE A 111 0.81 -11.90 -2.16
C ILE A 111 0.44 -10.44 -2.50
N ALA A 112 1.26 -9.46 -2.12
CA ALA A 112 1.02 -8.06 -2.47
C ALA A 112 0.93 -7.85 -3.99
N SER A 113 1.86 -8.44 -4.76
CA SER A 113 1.84 -8.41 -6.22
C SER A 113 0.55 -9.04 -6.80
N ARG A 114 0.09 -10.18 -6.26
CA ARG A 114 -1.17 -10.81 -6.68
C ARG A 114 -2.38 -9.94 -6.38
N LEU A 115 -2.40 -9.27 -5.22
CA LEU A 115 -3.47 -8.34 -4.86
C LEU A 115 -3.53 -7.15 -5.82
N GLU A 116 -2.37 -6.62 -6.23
CA GLU A 116 -2.27 -5.58 -7.26
C GLU A 116 -2.82 -6.11 -8.60
N THR A 117 -2.27 -7.20 -9.10
CA THR A 117 -2.61 -7.77 -10.42
C THR A 117 -4.10 -8.14 -10.52
N ASN A 118 -4.69 -8.67 -9.44
CA ASN A 118 -6.11 -8.99 -9.36
C ASN A 118 -6.95 -7.83 -8.80
N GLY A 119 -6.36 -6.67 -8.59
CA GLY A 119 -7.04 -5.45 -8.18
C GLY A 119 -7.91 -4.87 -9.29
N THR A 120 -8.70 -3.88 -8.93
CA THR A 120 -9.49 -3.08 -9.87
C THR A 120 -8.88 -1.68 -9.95
N PRO A 121 -8.68 -1.12 -11.16
CA PRO A 121 -8.23 0.27 -11.29
C PRO A 121 -9.10 1.23 -10.46
N GLY A 122 -8.47 2.20 -9.82
CA GLY A 122 -9.16 3.14 -8.95
C GLY A 122 -9.46 2.61 -7.54
N ARG A 123 -9.06 1.37 -7.20
CA ARG A 123 -9.36 0.75 -5.91
C ARG A 123 -8.08 0.30 -5.17
N VAL A 124 -8.14 0.29 -3.84
CA VAL A 124 -7.10 -0.28 -2.97
C VAL A 124 -7.54 -1.68 -2.56
N ASN A 125 -6.84 -2.70 -3.05
CA ASN A 125 -7.14 -4.11 -2.79
C ASN A 125 -6.21 -4.65 -1.69
N VAL A 126 -6.78 -5.25 -0.65
CA VAL A 126 -6.01 -5.73 0.50
C VAL A 126 -6.31 -7.19 0.80
N SER A 127 -5.35 -7.89 1.42
CA SER A 127 -5.55 -9.24 1.94
C SER A 127 -6.39 -9.23 3.21
N GLU A 128 -6.90 -10.40 3.58
CA GLU A 128 -7.60 -10.63 4.85
C GLU A 128 -6.74 -10.24 6.06
N SER A 129 -5.43 -10.55 6.03
CA SER A 129 -4.51 -10.18 7.12
C SER A 129 -4.36 -8.68 7.30
N THR A 130 -4.39 -7.91 6.22
CA THR A 130 -4.42 -6.44 6.26
C THR A 130 -5.79 -5.95 6.70
N HIS A 131 -6.86 -6.48 6.10
CA HIS A 131 -8.25 -6.12 6.44
C HIS A 131 -8.52 -6.21 7.93
N HIS A 132 -8.14 -7.31 8.59
CA HIS A 132 -8.33 -7.47 10.04
C HIS A 132 -7.67 -6.37 10.88
N ARG A 133 -6.58 -5.77 10.39
CA ARG A 133 -5.83 -4.71 11.09
C ARG A 133 -6.39 -3.31 10.85
N VAL A 134 -7.13 -3.12 9.77
CA VAL A 134 -7.57 -1.77 9.35
C VAL A 134 -9.08 -1.58 9.37
N LYS A 135 -9.88 -2.64 9.45
CA LYS A 135 -11.36 -2.62 9.37
C LYS A 135 -12.03 -1.73 10.42
N GLU A 136 -11.36 -1.45 11.53
CA GLU A 136 -11.89 -0.56 12.57
C GLU A 136 -11.85 0.92 12.18
N LEU A 137 -10.91 1.29 11.29
CA LEU A 137 -10.69 2.67 10.87
C LEU A 137 -11.21 2.99 9.46
N PHE A 138 -11.31 1.96 8.60
CA PHE A 138 -11.70 2.13 7.21
C PHE A 138 -13.01 1.43 6.88
N VAL A 139 -13.74 2.01 5.95
CA VAL A 139 -14.86 1.34 5.26
C VAL A 139 -14.27 0.35 4.27
N THR A 140 -14.59 -0.91 4.43
CA THR A 140 -14.10 -2.01 3.60
C THR A 140 -15.25 -2.77 2.96
N GLU A 141 -14.98 -3.43 1.84
CA GLU A 141 -15.94 -4.20 1.05
C GLU A 141 -15.30 -5.53 0.64
N ALA A 142 -15.96 -6.64 0.87
CA ALA A 142 -15.47 -7.94 0.41
C ALA A 142 -15.46 -7.99 -1.13
N ARG A 143 -14.30 -8.36 -1.71
CA ARG A 143 -14.15 -8.49 -3.15
C ARG A 143 -14.32 -9.94 -3.65
N GLY A 144 -14.19 -10.91 -2.79
CA GLY A 144 -14.15 -12.33 -3.13
C GLY A 144 -12.76 -12.94 -2.94
N THR A 145 -12.52 -14.07 -3.55
CA THR A 145 -11.29 -14.85 -3.40
C THR A 145 -10.58 -15.05 -4.72
N ILE A 146 -9.26 -15.26 -4.66
CA ILE A 146 -8.43 -15.75 -5.76
C ILE A 146 -7.66 -16.98 -5.34
N ASP A 147 -7.36 -17.86 -6.29
CA ASP A 147 -6.46 -18.99 -6.05
C ASP A 147 -5.02 -18.51 -5.89
N ALA A 148 -4.47 -18.70 -4.71
CA ALA A 148 -3.05 -18.48 -4.47
C ALA A 148 -2.31 -19.82 -4.61
N LYS A 149 -1.54 -19.97 -5.72
CA LYS A 149 -0.76 -21.19 -5.99
C LYS A 149 -0.03 -21.66 -4.72
N ASN A 150 -0.31 -22.87 -4.28
CA ASN A 150 0.23 -23.52 -3.08
C ASN A 150 -0.25 -22.94 -1.72
N LYS A 151 -1.28 -22.05 -1.68
CA LYS A 151 -1.77 -21.42 -0.45
C LYS A 151 -3.30 -21.44 -0.31
N GLY A 152 -4.00 -22.08 -1.24
CA GLY A 152 -5.46 -22.11 -1.24
C GLY A 152 -6.08 -20.78 -1.67
N GLN A 153 -7.28 -20.52 -1.15
CA GLN A 153 -8.04 -19.31 -1.48
C GLN A 153 -7.55 -18.12 -0.67
N LEU A 154 -7.21 -17.03 -1.36
CA LEU A 154 -6.85 -15.75 -0.75
C LEU A 154 -8.05 -14.80 -0.79
N ALA A 155 -8.64 -14.52 0.37
CA ALA A 155 -9.72 -13.54 0.48
C ALA A 155 -9.18 -12.12 0.29
N MET A 156 -9.93 -11.34 -0.46
CA MET A 156 -9.60 -9.96 -0.82
C MET A 156 -10.69 -9.00 -0.38
N PHE A 157 -10.28 -7.79 -0.02
CA PHE A 157 -11.15 -6.71 0.39
C PHE A 157 -10.70 -5.41 -0.28
N PHE A 158 -11.66 -4.56 -0.65
CA PHE A 158 -11.35 -3.19 -1.00
C PHE A 158 -11.39 -2.30 0.23
N VAL A 159 -10.42 -1.40 0.34
CA VAL A 159 -10.45 -0.26 1.27
C VAL A 159 -10.95 0.94 0.49
N ASN A 160 -12.10 1.49 0.91
CA ASN A 160 -12.80 2.52 0.16
C ASN A 160 -12.50 3.94 0.66
N ARG A 161 -12.52 4.13 1.97
CA ARG A 161 -12.32 5.43 2.62
C ARG A 161 -12.14 5.26 4.13
N ILE A 162 -11.75 6.32 4.81
CA ILE A 162 -11.83 6.41 6.27
C ILE A 162 -13.31 6.36 6.66
N LYS A 163 -13.63 5.70 7.77
CA LYS A 163 -15.00 5.70 8.32
C LYS A 163 -15.46 7.12 8.68
N PRO A 164 -16.74 7.45 8.47
CA PRO A 164 -17.25 8.80 8.74
C PRO A 164 -16.95 9.32 10.16
N GLU A 165 -16.98 8.43 11.15
CA GLU A 165 -16.70 8.77 12.55
C GLU A 165 -15.24 9.13 12.85
N PHE A 166 -14.33 8.91 11.89
CA PHE A 166 -12.89 9.18 11.98
C PHE A 166 -12.39 10.13 10.90
N SER A 167 -13.30 10.69 10.10
CA SER A 167 -12.96 11.58 9.00
C SER A 167 -13.41 13.02 9.28
N ALA A 168 -12.55 13.97 8.94
CA ALA A 168 -12.85 15.39 8.97
C ALA A 168 -13.65 15.87 7.74
N ASP A 169 -13.66 15.07 6.65
CA ASP A 169 -14.39 15.36 5.41
C ASP A 169 -15.45 14.30 5.10
N ALA A 170 -16.42 14.64 4.27
CA ALA A 170 -17.50 13.75 3.87
C ALA A 170 -17.01 12.60 2.97
N GLU A 171 -15.93 12.82 2.24
CA GLU A 171 -15.33 11.87 1.30
C GLU A 171 -14.54 10.77 2.01
N GLY A 172 -14.19 10.95 3.31
CA GLY A 172 -13.38 10.00 4.06
C GLY A 172 -11.92 9.97 3.63
N ARG A 173 -11.36 11.13 3.28
CA ARG A 173 -9.97 11.30 2.80
C ARG A 173 -9.07 11.99 3.83
N VAL A 174 -9.65 12.79 4.72
CA VAL A 174 -8.92 13.57 5.73
C VAL A 174 -9.18 12.97 7.10
N PRO A 175 -8.16 12.41 7.78
CA PRO A 175 -8.33 11.86 9.12
C PRO A 175 -8.56 12.97 10.14
N ASP A 176 -9.46 12.73 11.10
CA ASP A 176 -9.70 13.60 12.25
C ASP A 176 -8.79 13.25 13.45
N GLU A 177 -8.96 13.97 14.56
CA GLU A 177 -8.21 13.72 15.80
C GLU A 177 -8.49 12.33 16.40
N ARG A 178 -9.71 11.80 16.22
CA ARG A 178 -10.10 10.46 16.72
C ARG A 178 -9.38 9.37 15.91
N PHE A 179 -9.21 9.56 14.61
CA PHE A 179 -8.38 8.66 13.78
C PHE A 179 -6.94 8.65 14.30
N GLN A 180 -6.35 9.82 14.54
CA GLN A 180 -4.98 9.94 15.04
C GLN A 180 -4.81 9.30 16.43
N SER A 181 -5.79 9.49 17.32
CA SER A 181 -5.80 8.87 18.64
C SER A 181 -5.87 7.34 18.54
N ARG A 182 -6.74 6.78 17.69
CA ARG A 182 -6.84 5.34 17.48
C ARG A 182 -5.58 4.76 16.86
N ARG A 183 -5.00 5.43 15.84
CA ARG A 183 -3.73 5.04 15.23
C ARG A 183 -2.61 5.02 16.27
N SER A 184 -2.49 6.05 17.09
CA SER A 184 -1.50 6.12 18.17
C SER A 184 -1.73 5.05 19.23
N GLY A 185 -2.98 4.72 19.55
CA GLY A 185 -3.34 3.61 20.43
C GLY A 185 -2.84 2.25 19.90
N VAL A 186 -2.88 2.03 18.59
CA VAL A 186 -2.29 0.83 17.95
C VAL A 186 -0.77 0.82 18.11
N ALA A 187 -0.11 1.96 18.00
CA ALA A 187 1.34 2.08 18.21
C ALA A 187 1.77 1.72 19.64
N SER A 188 0.97 2.09 20.64
CA SER A 188 1.26 1.91 22.06
C SER A 188 0.76 0.59 22.66
N ALA A 189 -0.13 -0.14 21.98
CA ALA A 189 -0.71 -1.37 22.49
C ALA A 189 0.34 -2.48 22.65
N SER A 190 0.47 -3.01 23.85
CA SER A 190 1.39 -4.10 24.22
C SER A 190 0.87 -5.49 23.82
N SER A 191 0.30 -5.66 22.62
CA SER A 191 -0.14 -6.97 22.17
C SER A 191 1.03 -7.76 21.57
N GLN A 192 1.27 -8.94 22.13
CA GLN A 192 2.27 -9.88 21.70
C GLN A 192 2.03 -10.31 20.23
N TRP A 193 2.90 -9.85 19.35
CA TRP A 193 3.12 -10.56 18.09
C TRP A 193 3.86 -11.85 18.44
N PRO A 194 3.52 -12.99 17.80
CA PRO A 194 4.34 -14.17 17.92
C PRO A 194 5.75 -13.81 17.44
N THR A 195 6.69 -13.79 18.36
CA THR A 195 8.12 -13.70 18.05
C THR A 195 8.49 -14.94 17.24
N ILE A 196 8.96 -14.76 16.02
CA ILE A 196 9.58 -15.84 15.26
C ILE A 196 10.83 -16.23 16.05
N PRO A 197 11.00 -17.47 16.49
CA PRO A 197 12.21 -17.90 17.17
C PRO A 197 13.40 -17.66 16.25
N ALA A 198 14.47 -17.09 16.79
CA ALA A 198 15.73 -16.93 16.07
C ALA A 198 16.15 -18.29 15.53
N ALA A 199 16.49 -18.35 14.24
CA ALA A 199 17.06 -19.56 13.66
C ALA A 199 18.35 -19.87 14.44
N THR A 200 18.34 -20.96 15.20
CA THR A 200 19.56 -21.51 15.79
C THR A 200 20.47 -21.96 14.67
N SER A 201 21.65 -21.39 14.66
CA SER A 201 22.79 -21.70 13.78
C SER A 201 23.15 -23.20 13.79
#